data_c1a5d0cb255f8258eabcd5c9a34e9e50
#
_entry.id   c1a5d0cb255f8258eabcd5c9a34e9e50
#
_cell.length_a   1.000
_cell.length_b   1.000
_cell.length_c   1.000
_cell.angle_alpha   90.00
_cell.angle_beta   90.00
_cell.angle_gamma   90.00
#
_symmetry.space_group_name_H-M   'P 1'
#
loop_
_entity.id
_entity.type
_entity.pdbx_description
1 polymer ?
#
loop_
_entity_poly.entity_id
_entity_poly.type
_entity_poly.pdbx_seq_one_letter_code
_entity_poly.pdbx_strand_id
1 'polypeptide(L)'
;MGRAPSTPDSRSAAASDSTGTLRAYGGEGGDTRVARRRSALIDAGLDLLGADDVGAVTVRGVCRRAGLTARYFYESFESADQLVGVMYDEVIEEIAQASLAAFSEGASMRAKVAGAVTAIVDVIDADRRKGRLLFSQALLSPVIAAKRMESTALFAGLTLQSTSAILDVHVGPAAAVGVAHYQVGGLSRLLAAWLEGDVDLDKAEVVDLSISLLVSPAEMLEKSLSRRTGDAE
;
A
#
# COMPACT_ATOMS: atom_id res chain seq x y z
N MET A 1 40.40 78.80 -45.95
CA MET A 1 41.12 78.60 -44.65
C MET A 1 40.24 77.70 -43.81
N GLY A 2 40.77 76.58 -43.32
CA GLY A 2 40.13 75.74 -42.27
C GLY A 2 39.57 74.44 -42.79
N ARG A 3 40.28 73.57 -43.01
CA ARG A 3 40.65 72.20 -42.65
C ARG A 3 39.47 71.37 -42.01
N ALA A 4 38.98 70.40 -42.69
CA ALA A 4 38.17 69.30 -42.15
C ALA A 4 39.04 68.31 -41.32
N PRO A 5 38.54 67.70 -40.28
CA PRO A 5 39.18 66.54 -39.72
C PRO A 5 38.38 65.26 -40.02
N SER A 6 39.17 64.29 -40.15
CA SER A 6 38.97 62.89 -40.51
C SER A 6 38.12 62.10 -39.53
N THR A 7 37.32 61.19 -40.08
CA THR A 7 36.69 60.07 -39.41
C THR A 7 37.70 59.05 -38.93
N PRO A 8 37.48 58.42 -37.74
CA PRO A 8 38.14 57.19 -37.41
C PRO A 8 37.18 55.97 -37.52
N ASP A 9 37.77 55.04 -38.07
CA ASP A 9 37.55 53.62 -38.28
C ASP A 9 36.73 52.87 -37.22
N SER A 10 35.65 52.23 -37.70
CA SER A 10 34.86 51.30 -36.91
C SER A 10 35.50 49.91 -36.92
N ARG A 11 36.23 49.57 -35.86
CA ARG A 11 36.60 48.16 -35.60
C ARG A 11 35.49 47.46 -34.82
N SER A 12 34.81 46.60 -35.54
CA SER A 12 33.96 45.55 -35.01
C SER A 12 34.71 44.64 -34.03
N ALA A 13 34.34 44.72 -32.76
CA ALA A 13 34.71 43.71 -31.77
C ALA A 13 33.66 42.61 -31.77
N ALA A 14 34.03 41.45 -32.35
CA ALA A 14 33.28 40.24 -32.23
C ALA A 14 33.35 39.77 -30.75
N ALA A 15 32.23 39.90 -30.05
CA ALA A 15 32.04 39.23 -28.75
C ALA A 15 31.83 37.73 -29.01
N SER A 16 32.83 36.95 -28.69
CA SER A 16 32.73 35.50 -28.65
C SER A 16 31.82 35.09 -27.48
N ASP A 17 30.62 34.73 -27.84
CA ASP A 17 29.63 34.11 -26.94
C ASP A 17 30.11 32.68 -26.61
N SER A 18 30.89 32.55 -25.54
CA SER A 18 31.24 31.25 -24.97
C SER A 18 30.13 30.82 -24.02
N THR A 19 28.97 30.41 -24.56
CA THR A 19 28.01 29.57 -23.87
C THR A 19 28.69 28.22 -23.58
N GLY A 20 29.39 28.16 -22.46
CA GLY A 20 29.89 26.94 -21.87
C GLY A 20 28.68 26.02 -21.57
N THR A 21 28.38 25.13 -22.49
CA THR A 21 27.50 24.00 -22.25
C THR A 21 28.08 23.23 -21.09
N LEU A 22 27.56 23.46 -19.88
CA LEU A 22 27.82 22.60 -18.72
C LEU A 22 27.39 21.20 -19.13
N ARG A 23 28.35 20.35 -19.47
CA ARG A 23 28.17 18.92 -19.63
C ARG A 23 27.54 18.43 -18.35
N ALA A 24 26.24 18.07 -18.40
CA ALA A 24 25.59 17.30 -17.38
C ALA A 24 26.40 15.99 -17.24
N TYR A 25 27.25 15.96 -16.25
CA TYR A 25 27.89 14.72 -15.80
C TYR A 25 26.77 13.80 -15.35
N GLY A 26 26.58 12.65 -16.00
CA GLY A 26 25.53 11.68 -15.74
C GLY A 26 25.66 11.02 -14.37
N GLY A 27 25.38 11.79 -13.32
CA GLY A 27 25.17 11.31 -11.97
C GLY A 27 23.70 11.44 -11.64
N GLU A 28 23.07 10.37 -11.16
CA GLU A 28 21.73 10.45 -10.53
C GLU A 28 21.68 11.67 -9.63
N GLY A 29 20.62 12.48 -9.76
CA GLY A 29 20.37 13.63 -8.89
C GLY A 29 20.42 13.20 -7.41
N GLY A 30 20.81 14.12 -6.53
CA GLY A 30 20.89 13.82 -5.09
C GLY A 30 19.63 13.14 -4.56
N ASP A 31 18.47 13.61 -4.99
CA ASP A 31 17.15 13.11 -4.57
C ASP A 31 16.89 11.67 -5.04
N THR A 32 17.29 11.31 -6.25
CA THR A 32 17.15 9.94 -6.77
C THR A 32 18.00 8.95 -5.96
N ARG A 33 19.22 9.36 -5.54
CA ARG A 33 20.07 8.51 -4.70
C ARG A 33 19.49 8.33 -3.30
N VAL A 34 18.89 9.38 -2.72
CA VAL A 34 18.22 9.31 -1.41
C VAL A 34 17.03 8.36 -1.50
N ALA A 35 16.17 8.52 -2.51
CA ALA A 35 15.00 7.66 -2.73
C ALA A 35 15.41 6.18 -2.90
N ARG A 36 16.45 5.91 -3.69
CA ARG A 36 16.95 4.54 -3.89
C ARG A 36 17.48 3.92 -2.58
N ARG A 37 18.22 4.70 -1.77
CA ARG A 37 18.69 4.19 -0.46
C ARG A 37 17.54 3.93 0.48
N ARG A 38 16.53 4.81 0.51
CA ARG A 38 15.31 4.61 1.30
C ARG A 38 14.58 3.33 0.91
N SER A 39 14.36 3.09 -0.38
CA SER A 39 13.76 1.84 -0.88
C SER A 39 14.59 0.61 -0.52
N ALA A 40 15.92 0.66 -0.61
CA ALA A 40 16.79 -0.44 -0.21
C ALA A 40 16.70 -0.77 1.28
N LEU A 41 16.50 0.23 2.15
CA LEU A 41 16.31 0.02 3.59
C LEU A 41 14.95 -0.61 3.87
N ILE A 42 13.89 -0.21 3.17
CA ILE A 42 12.55 -0.80 3.25
C ILE A 42 12.58 -2.26 2.83
N ASP A 43 13.17 -2.55 1.67
CA ASP A 43 13.29 -3.92 1.15
C ASP A 43 14.09 -4.83 2.12
N ALA A 44 15.20 -4.31 2.66
CA ALA A 44 15.98 -5.02 3.68
C ALA A 44 15.20 -5.27 4.97
N GLY A 45 14.32 -4.35 5.36
CA GLY A 45 13.41 -4.50 6.49
C GLY A 45 12.39 -5.60 6.25
N LEU A 46 11.77 -5.64 5.07
CA LEU A 46 10.83 -6.71 4.67
C LEU A 46 11.52 -8.08 4.65
N ASP A 47 12.75 -8.16 4.14
CA ASP A 47 13.52 -9.40 4.15
C ASP A 47 13.75 -9.94 5.57
N LEU A 48 14.10 -9.07 6.52
CA LEU A 48 14.34 -9.46 7.91
C LEU A 48 13.07 -9.94 8.61
N LEU A 49 11.93 -9.30 8.35
CA LEU A 49 10.62 -9.75 8.86
C LEU A 49 10.19 -11.07 8.22
N GLY A 50 10.55 -11.31 6.95
CA GLY A 50 10.26 -12.56 6.25
C GLY A 50 11.02 -13.77 6.79
N ALA A 51 12.08 -13.59 7.57
CA ALA A 51 12.89 -14.64 8.16
C ALA A 51 12.42 -15.08 9.56
N ASP A 52 11.21 -14.75 9.98
CA ASP A 52 10.57 -15.05 11.28
C ASP A 52 11.34 -14.53 12.52
N ASP A 53 12.24 -13.57 12.35
CA ASP A 53 12.99 -12.94 13.42
C ASP A 53 12.65 -11.46 13.57
N VAL A 54 11.61 -11.17 14.37
CA VAL A 54 11.19 -9.79 14.69
C VAL A 54 12.31 -9.02 15.39
N GLY A 55 13.15 -9.70 16.17
CA GLY A 55 14.30 -9.11 16.84
C GLY A 55 15.42 -8.68 15.88
N ALA A 56 15.38 -9.14 14.62
CA ALA A 56 16.37 -8.80 13.61
C ALA A 56 16.18 -7.41 12.99
N VAL A 57 14.98 -6.81 13.09
CA VAL A 57 14.72 -5.45 12.57
C VAL A 57 15.31 -4.41 13.51
N THR A 58 16.62 -4.31 13.49
CA THR A 58 17.40 -3.28 14.16
C THR A 58 18.09 -2.40 13.13
N VAL A 59 18.43 -1.16 13.48
CA VAL A 59 19.20 -0.28 12.58
C VAL A 59 20.43 -1.01 12.01
N ARG A 60 21.16 -1.72 12.87
CA ARG A 60 22.35 -2.48 12.46
C ARG A 60 22.02 -3.65 11.52
N GLY A 61 20.93 -4.38 11.80
CA GLY A 61 20.47 -5.50 10.97
C GLY A 61 20.06 -5.04 9.59
N VAL A 62 19.22 -4.01 9.51
CA VAL A 62 18.72 -3.40 8.26
C VAL A 62 19.89 -2.84 7.44
N CYS A 63 20.79 -2.06 8.05
CA CYS A 63 21.95 -1.51 7.36
C CYS A 63 22.86 -2.60 6.78
N ARG A 64 23.12 -3.66 7.55
CA ARG A 64 23.90 -4.82 7.08
C ARG A 64 23.24 -5.51 5.91
N ARG A 65 21.93 -5.72 5.96
CA ARG A 65 21.16 -6.36 4.89
C ARG A 65 21.11 -5.51 3.63
N ALA A 66 20.93 -4.19 3.77
CA ALA A 66 20.89 -3.22 2.68
C ALA A 66 22.28 -2.89 2.08
N GLY A 67 23.38 -3.27 2.72
CA GLY A 67 24.73 -2.85 2.35
C GLY A 67 24.98 -1.34 2.56
N LEU A 68 24.27 -0.74 3.53
CA LEU A 68 24.32 0.68 3.82
C LEU A 68 24.88 0.97 5.22
N THR A 69 25.36 2.17 5.44
CA THR A 69 25.84 2.63 6.77
C THR A 69 24.68 3.20 7.60
N ALA A 70 24.83 3.25 8.92
CA ALA A 70 23.86 3.85 9.82
C ALA A 70 23.59 5.34 9.50
N ARG A 71 24.57 6.06 8.96
CA ARG A 71 24.37 7.44 8.50
C ARG A 71 23.26 7.53 7.47
N TYR A 72 23.27 6.65 6.45
CA TYR A 72 22.23 6.64 5.41
C TYR A 72 20.88 6.16 5.95
N PHE A 73 20.87 5.34 6.98
CA PHE A 73 19.63 4.99 7.68
C PHE A 73 19.00 6.23 8.32
N TYR A 74 19.78 6.98 9.10
CA TYR A 74 19.28 8.18 9.81
C TYR A 74 19.00 9.38 8.89
N GLU A 75 19.44 9.36 7.63
CA GLU A 75 18.98 10.30 6.60
C GLU A 75 17.52 10.04 6.18
N SER A 76 16.97 8.83 6.41
CA SER A 76 15.64 8.41 5.96
C SER A 76 14.68 8.05 7.08
N PHE A 77 15.17 7.56 8.22
CA PHE A 77 14.37 7.06 9.34
C PHE A 77 15.02 7.41 10.67
N GLU A 78 14.20 7.82 11.65
CA GLU A 78 14.67 8.16 13.00
C GLU A 78 14.97 6.93 13.86
N SER A 79 14.26 5.81 13.60
CA SER A 79 14.36 4.57 14.35
C SER A 79 13.94 3.35 13.53
N ALA A 80 14.26 2.16 14.02
CA ALA A 80 13.77 0.92 13.43
C ALA A 80 12.24 0.81 13.50
N ASP A 81 11.63 1.31 14.56
CA ASP A 81 10.17 1.33 14.72
C ASP A 81 9.51 2.24 13.68
N GLN A 82 10.11 3.40 13.39
CA GLN A 82 9.62 4.25 12.30
C GLN A 82 9.72 3.56 10.94
N LEU A 83 10.83 2.87 10.66
CA LEU A 83 10.96 2.07 9.44
C LEU A 83 9.84 1.03 9.34
N VAL A 84 9.58 0.27 10.42
CA VAL A 84 8.51 -0.73 10.45
C VAL A 84 7.14 -0.10 10.22
N GLY A 85 6.86 1.04 10.84
CA GLY A 85 5.61 1.78 10.62
C GLY A 85 5.44 2.21 9.16
N VAL A 86 6.49 2.77 8.57
CA VAL A 86 6.49 3.18 7.15
C VAL A 86 6.31 1.98 6.21
N MET A 87 7.00 0.88 6.47
CA MET A 87 6.82 -0.36 5.68
C MET A 87 5.37 -0.84 5.73
N TYR A 88 4.75 -0.80 6.90
CA TYR A 88 3.36 -1.19 7.08
C TYR A 88 2.43 -0.26 6.29
N ASP A 89 2.61 1.05 6.41
CA ASP A 89 1.78 2.05 5.73
C ASP A 89 1.89 1.96 4.20
N GLU A 90 3.09 1.76 3.65
CA GLU A 90 3.30 1.60 2.20
C GLU A 90 2.58 0.34 1.66
N VAL A 91 2.61 -0.78 2.41
CA VAL A 91 1.89 -1.99 2.00
C VAL A 91 0.38 -1.81 2.08
N ILE A 92 -0.13 -1.16 3.13
CA ILE A 92 -1.56 -0.86 3.26
C ILE A 92 -2.02 0.09 2.15
N GLU A 93 -1.24 1.10 1.81
CA GLU A 93 -1.54 2.02 0.71
C GLU A 93 -1.62 1.30 -0.63
N GLU A 94 -0.65 0.44 -0.93
CA GLU A 94 -0.64 -0.38 -2.15
C GLU A 94 -1.89 -1.26 -2.24
N ILE A 95 -2.25 -1.95 -1.16
CA ILE A 95 -3.46 -2.79 -1.09
C ILE A 95 -4.73 -1.94 -1.24
N ALA A 96 -4.81 -0.80 -0.57
CA ALA A 96 -5.99 0.07 -0.65
C ALA A 96 -6.19 0.62 -2.06
N GLN A 97 -5.12 1.09 -2.71
CA GLN A 97 -5.18 1.58 -4.08
C GLN A 97 -5.58 0.48 -5.06
N ALA A 98 -4.95 -0.69 -5.00
CA ALA A 98 -5.26 -1.81 -5.88
C ALA A 98 -6.70 -2.31 -5.70
N SER A 99 -7.14 -2.49 -4.45
CA SER A 99 -8.49 -2.98 -4.15
C SER A 99 -9.58 -1.98 -4.51
N LEU A 100 -9.38 -0.68 -4.27
CA LEU A 100 -10.34 0.36 -4.66
C LEU A 100 -10.46 0.52 -6.17
N ALA A 101 -9.34 0.45 -6.91
CA ALA A 101 -9.34 0.47 -8.36
C ALA A 101 -10.16 -0.71 -8.92
N ALA A 102 -9.85 -1.94 -8.49
CA ALA A 102 -10.56 -3.14 -8.93
C ALA A 102 -12.05 -3.15 -8.50
N PHE A 103 -12.36 -2.62 -7.31
CA PHE A 103 -13.74 -2.47 -6.85
C PHE A 103 -14.54 -1.54 -7.77
N SER A 104 -13.94 -0.43 -8.22
CA SER A 104 -14.63 0.56 -9.07
C SER A 104 -15.02 0.02 -10.46
N GLU A 105 -14.30 -0.98 -10.96
CA GLU A 105 -14.52 -1.58 -12.28
C GLU A 105 -15.66 -2.63 -12.30
N GLY A 106 -16.08 -3.13 -11.15
CA GLY A 106 -17.09 -4.20 -11.05
C GLY A 106 -18.50 -3.75 -11.46
N ALA A 107 -19.15 -4.49 -12.34
CA ALA A 107 -20.50 -4.22 -12.83
C ALA A 107 -21.61 -4.56 -11.81
N SER A 108 -21.34 -5.40 -10.82
CA SER A 108 -22.25 -5.80 -9.75
C SER A 108 -21.53 -5.78 -8.41
N MET A 109 -22.28 -5.81 -7.28
CA MET A 109 -21.65 -5.85 -5.95
C MET A 109 -20.73 -7.08 -5.81
N ARG A 110 -21.17 -8.25 -6.26
CA ARG A 110 -20.33 -9.46 -6.27
C ARG A 110 -19.06 -9.28 -7.10
N ALA A 111 -19.15 -8.68 -8.29
CA ALA A 111 -17.99 -8.40 -9.13
C ALA A 111 -17.05 -7.38 -8.50
N LYS A 112 -17.57 -6.35 -7.84
CA LYS A 112 -16.80 -5.36 -7.07
C LYS A 112 -16.01 -6.00 -5.94
N VAL A 113 -16.68 -6.80 -5.11
CA VAL A 113 -16.03 -7.54 -4.00
C VAL A 113 -15.00 -8.53 -4.55
N ALA A 114 -15.33 -9.26 -5.62
CA ALA A 114 -14.41 -10.19 -6.25
C ALA A 114 -13.14 -9.49 -6.75
N GLY A 115 -13.27 -8.36 -7.45
CA GLY A 115 -12.12 -7.56 -7.90
C GLY A 115 -11.25 -7.10 -6.74
N ALA A 116 -11.87 -6.53 -5.70
CA ALA A 116 -11.13 -6.04 -4.54
C ALA A 116 -10.37 -7.16 -3.82
N VAL A 117 -11.02 -8.30 -3.56
CA VAL A 117 -10.40 -9.46 -2.89
C VAL A 117 -9.25 -10.01 -3.73
N THR A 118 -9.47 -10.17 -5.04
CA THR A 118 -8.41 -10.65 -5.95
C THR A 118 -7.21 -9.72 -5.90
N ALA A 119 -7.41 -8.40 -5.99
CA ALA A 119 -6.33 -7.43 -5.92
C ALA A 119 -5.54 -7.49 -4.60
N ILE A 120 -6.22 -7.65 -3.45
CA ILE A 120 -5.57 -7.86 -2.15
C ILE A 120 -4.68 -9.10 -2.16
N VAL A 121 -5.24 -10.24 -2.62
CA VAL A 121 -4.51 -11.52 -2.67
C VAL A 121 -3.35 -11.45 -3.65
N ASP A 122 -3.50 -10.77 -4.79
CA ASP A 122 -2.44 -10.58 -5.79
C ASP A 122 -1.24 -9.81 -5.22
N VAL A 123 -1.47 -8.72 -4.49
CA VAL A 123 -0.39 -7.95 -3.83
C VAL A 123 0.37 -8.82 -2.82
N ILE A 124 -0.35 -9.63 -2.05
CA ILE A 124 0.23 -10.51 -1.02
C ILE A 124 0.99 -11.68 -1.66
N ASP A 125 0.45 -12.27 -2.72
CA ASP A 125 1.06 -13.41 -3.39
C ASP A 125 2.29 -13.01 -4.20
N ALA A 126 2.30 -11.81 -4.79
CA ALA A 126 3.46 -11.25 -5.47
C ALA A 126 4.66 -11.03 -4.55
N ASP A 127 4.42 -10.68 -3.28
CA ASP A 127 5.45 -10.57 -2.25
C ASP A 127 4.92 -11.03 -0.89
N ARG A 128 5.16 -12.29 -0.56
CA ARG A 128 4.69 -12.90 0.70
C ARG A 128 5.25 -12.25 1.97
N ARG A 129 6.36 -11.50 1.86
CA ARG A 129 6.92 -10.72 2.98
C ARG A 129 5.93 -9.64 3.43
N LYS A 130 5.20 -9.01 2.47
CA LYS A 130 4.13 -8.04 2.76
C LYS A 130 2.99 -8.68 3.56
N GLY A 131 2.54 -9.85 3.14
CA GLY A 131 1.51 -10.59 3.86
C GLY A 131 1.93 -10.97 5.28
N ARG A 132 3.18 -11.41 5.48
CA ARG A 132 3.73 -11.69 6.81
C ARG A 132 3.74 -10.44 7.69
N LEU A 133 4.19 -9.29 7.18
CA LEU A 133 4.16 -8.03 7.93
C LEU A 133 2.76 -7.69 8.44
N LEU A 134 1.74 -7.85 7.59
CA LEU A 134 0.36 -7.49 7.92
C LEU A 134 -0.30 -8.50 8.87
N PHE A 135 -0.10 -9.80 8.65
CA PHE A 135 -0.97 -10.83 9.21
C PHE A 135 -0.27 -11.80 10.17
N SER A 136 1.07 -11.98 10.13
CA SER A 136 1.74 -12.95 10.98
C SER A 136 1.54 -12.67 12.47
N GLN A 137 1.08 -13.69 13.20
CA GLN A 137 0.87 -13.62 14.65
C GLN A 137 2.21 -13.61 15.41
N ALA A 138 3.28 -14.09 14.79
CA ALA A 138 4.62 -14.10 15.39
C ALA A 138 5.23 -12.69 15.51
N LEU A 139 4.76 -11.74 14.71
CA LEU A 139 5.24 -10.36 14.71
C LEU A 139 4.59 -9.54 15.83
N LEU A 140 5.10 -9.69 17.04
CA LEU A 140 4.64 -8.97 18.25
C LEU A 140 5.46 -7.69 18.45
N SER A 141 5.02 -6.59 17.85
CA SER A 141 5.56 -5.25 18.04
C SER A 141 4.43 -4.28 18.37
N PRO A 142 4.59 -3.37 19.37
CA PRO A 142 3.58 -2.33 19.64
C PRO A 142 3.24 -1.50 18.42
N VAL A 143 4.23 -1.21 17.56
CA VAL A 143 4.02 -0.46 16.30
C VAL A 143 3.14 -1.26 15.35
N ILE A 144 3.43 -2.54 15.12
CA ILE A 144 2.63 -3.40 14.24
C ILE A 144 1.22 -3.57 14.80
N ALA A 145 1.07 -3.74 16.11
CA ALA A 145 -0.25 -3.87 16.74
C ALA A 145 -1.10 -2.61 16.53
N ALA A 146 -0.53 -1.43 16.75
CA ALA A 146 -1.21 -0.15 16.50
C ALA A 146 -1.62 -0.01 15.02
N LYS A 147 -0.70 -0.30 14.10
CA LYS A 147 -0.94 -0.23 12.66
C LYS A 147 -2.01 -1.21 12.17
N ARG A 148 -2.09 -2.41 12.75
CA ARG A 148 -3.17 -3.38 12.47
C ARG A 148 -4.54 -2.84 12.90
N MET A 149 -4.62 -2.18 14.04
CA MET A 149 -5.87 -1.55 14.48
C MET A 149 -6.28 -0.41 13.53
N GLU A 150 -5.34 0.46 13.16
CA GLU A 150 -5.57 1.56 12.23
C GLU A 150 -6.06 1.05 10.86
N SER A 151 -5.38 0.06 10.28
CA SER A 151 -5.75 -0.52 8.99
C SER A 151 -7.09 -1.25 9.03
N THR A 152 -7.39 -1.96 10.12
CA THR A 152 -8.71 -2.60 10.30
C THR A 152 -9.83 -1.55 10.30
N ALA A 153 -9.64 -0.43 11.02
CA ALA A 153 -10.61 0.65 11.05
C ALA A 153 -10.77 1.33 9.67
N LEU A 154 -9.65 1.52 8.94
CA LEU A 154 -9.66 2.07 7.58
C LEU A 154 -10.49 1.19 6.63
N PHE A 155 -10.19 -0.11 6.55
CA PHE A 155 -10.90 -1.01 5.66
C PHE A 155 -12.35 -1.24 6.08
N ALA A 156 -12.67 -1.27 7.37
CA ALA A 156 -14.04 -1.31 7.85
C ALA A 156 -14.82 -0.05 7.41
N GLY A 157 -14.20 1.13 7.48
CA GLY A 157 -14.78 2.37 6.98
C GLY A 157 -15.03 2.35 5.47
N LEU A 158 -14.08 1.87 4.68
CA LEU A 158 -14.23 1.71 3.22
C LEU A 158 -15.33 0.70 2.87
N THR A 159 -15.40 -0.43 3.59
CA THR A 159 -16.45 -1.44 3.41
C THR A 159 -17.82 -0.84 3.74
N LEU A 160 -17.95 -0.10 4.84
CA LEU A 160 -19.19 0.55 5.24
C LEU A 160 -19.65 1.57 4.20
N GLN A 161 -18.77 2.44 3.71
CA GLN A 161 -19.11 3.41 2.66
C GLN A 161 -19.60 2.72 1.36
N SER A 162 -18.98 1.61 1.00
CA SER A 162 -19.29 0.88 -0.23
C SER A 162 -20.62 0.11 -0.15
N THR A 163 -21.04 -0.28 1.04
CA THR A 163 -22.20 -1.15 1.28
C THR A 163 -23.33 -0.47 2.07
N SER A 164 -23.15 0.77 2.51
CA SER A 164 -24.08 1.50 3.37
C SER A 164 -25.51 1.53 2.82
N ALA A 165 -25.68 1.77 1.52
CA ALA A 165 -26.99 1.82 0.87
C ALA A 165 -27.77 0.49 0.98
N ILE A 166 -27.07 -0.64 1.16
CA ILE A 166 -27.69 -1.96 1.29
C ILE A 166 -27.87 -2.32 2.77
N LEU A 167 -26.83 -2.09 3.59
CA LEU A 167 -26.82 -2.48 5.00
C LEU A 167 -27.71 -1.58 5.86
N ASP A 168 -27.76 -0.27 5.61
CA ASP A 168 -28.58 0.68 6.39
C ASP A 168 -30.08 0.40 6.29
N VAL A 169 -30.54 -0.10 5.16
CA VAL A 169 -31.97 -0.47 4.97
C VAL A 169 -32.38 -1.68 5.81
N HIS A 170 -31.45 -2.58 6.12
CA HIS A 170 -31.77 -3.90 6.66
C HIS A 170 -31.34 -4.14 8.11
N VAL A 171 -30.23 -3.53 8.54
CA VAL A 171 -29.63 -3.85 9.84
C VAL A 171 -29.41 -2.66 10.75
N GLY A 172 -29.62 -1.45 10.23
CA GLY A 172 -29.37 -0.20 10.95
C GLY A 172 -27.87 0.12 11.09
N PRO A 173 -27.54 1.41 11.37
CA PRO A 173 -26.16 1.91 11.25
C PRO A 173 -25.17 1.25 12.22
N ALA A 174 -25.57 0.97 13.46
CA ALA A 174 -24.67 0.33 14.43
C ALA A 174 -24.32 -1.12 14.05
N ALA A 175 -25.30 -1.86 13.53
CA ALA A 175 -25.08 -3.24 13.09
C ALA A 175 -24.27 -3.28 11.78
N ALA A 176 -24.44 -2.29 10.88
CA ALA A 176 -23.65 -2.15 9.67
C ALA A 176 -22.14 -1.97 9.99
N VAL A 177 -21.80 -1.16 10.98
CA VAL A 177 -20.42 -1.02 11.49
C VAL A 177 -19.89 -2.37 12.00
N GLY A 178 -20.69 -3.10 12.79
CA GLY A 178 -20.30 -4.42 13.30
C GLY A 178 -20.04 -5.43 12.16
N VAL A 179 -20.88 -5.44 11.13
CA VAL A 179 -20.70 -6.29 9.94
C VAL A 179 -19.41 -5.94 9.21
N ALA A 180 -19.11 -4.66 8.99
CA ALA A 180 -17.88 -4.23 8.33
C ALA A 180 -16.63 -4.69 9.10
N HIS A 181 -16.59 -4.52 10.42
CA HIS A 181 -15.50 -5.03 11.24
C HIS A 181 -15.37 -6.55 11.21
N TYR A 182 -16.47 -7.27 11.23
CA TYR A 182 -16.48 -8.74 11.12
C TYR A 182 -15.91 -9.19 9.78
N GLN A 183 -16.32 -8.58 8.68
CA GLN A 183 -15.87 -8.92 7.33
C GLN A 183 -14.35 -8.67 7.17
N VAL A 184 -13.87 -7.50 7.59
CA VAL A 184 -12.44 -7.18 7.51
C VAL A 184 -11.62 -8.07 8.45
N GLY A 185 -12.07 -8.30 9.67
CA GLY A 185 -11.40 -9.18 10.62
C GLY A 185 -11.37 -10.64 10.16
N GLY A 186 -12.48 -11.13 9.63
CA GLY A 186 -12.60 -12.49 9.08
C GLY A 186 -11.68 -12.70 7.89
N LEU A 187 -11.68 -11.76 6.92
CA LEU A 187 -10.78 -11.80 5.77
C LEU A 187 -9.32 -11.78 6.20
N SER A 188 -8.95 -10.85 7.09
CA SER A 188 -7.58 -10.75 7.60
C SER A 188 -7.12 -12.06 8.27
N ARG A 189 -7.99 -12.70 9.05
CA ARG A 189 -7.65 -13.99 9.70
C ARG A 189 -7.53 -15.14 8.72
N LEU A 190 -8.39 -15.19 7.69
CA LEU A 190 -8.30 -16.20 6.64
C LEU A 190 -6.99 -16.05 5.85
N LEU A 191 -6.62 -14.82 5.46
CA LEU A 191 -5.36 -14.55 4.78
C LEU A 191 -4.13 -14.88 5.65
N ALA A 192 -4.19 -14.62 6.96
CA ALA A 192 -3.17 -15.05 7.89
C ALA A 192 -3.01 -16.57 7.88
N ALA A 193 -4.10 -17.31 8.05
CA ALA A 193 -4.09 -18.77 8.08
C ALA A 193 -3.61 -19.40 6.76
N TRP A 194 -3.96 -18.79 5.62
CA TRP A 194 -3.45 -19.21 4.31
C TRP A 194 -1.94 -18.99 4.16
N LEU A 195 -1.42 -17.84 4.59
CA LEU A 195 0.01 -17.52 4.54
C LEU A 195 0.85 -18.38 5.48
N GLU A 196 0.31 -18.72 6.65
CA GLU A 196 0.95 -19.55 7.68
C GLU A 196 0.86 -21.05 7.33
N GLY A 197 0.04 -21.43 6.34
CA GLY A 197 -0.17 -22.81 5.93
C GLY A 197 -1.12 -23.60 6.82
N ASP A 198 -1.86 -22.92 7.71
CA ASP A 198 -2.91 -23.51 8.55
C ASP A 198 -4.12 -23.97 7.71
N VAL A 199 -4.30 -23.36 6.54
CA VAL A 199 -5.35 -23.65 5.57
C VAL A 199 -4.69 -24.04 4.25
N ASP A 200 -4.88 -25.29 3.84
CA ASP A 200 -4.33 -25.86 2.61
C ASP A 200 -5.26 -25.55 1.42
N LEU A 201 -5.19 -24.31 0.96
CA LEU A 201 -5.91 -23.80 -0.21
C LEU A 201 -4.92 -23.20 -1.20
N ASP A 202 -5.18 -23.38 -2.49
CA ASP A 202 -4.46 -22.58 -3.49
C ASP A 202 -4.98 -21.14 -3.55
N LYS A 203 -4.33 -20.31 -4.37
CA LYS A 203 -4.66 -18.89 -4.51
C LYS A 203 -6.11 -18.69 -5.00
N ALA A 204 -6.55 -19.47 -5.98
CA ALA A 204 -7.89 -19.33 -6.54
C ALA A 204 -8.94 -19.72 -5.49
N GLU A 205 -8.70 -20.80 -4.76
CA GLU A 205 -9.58 -21.30 -3.71
C GLU A 205 -9.73 -20.33 -2.55
N VAL A 206 -8.63 -19.67 -2.10
CA VAL A 206 -8.73 -18.67 -1.03
C VAL A 206 -9.48 -17.42 -1.49
N VAL A 207 -9.31 -17.01 -2.76
CA VAL A 207 -10.09 -15.91 -3.35
C VAL A 207 -11.57 -16.26 -3.40
N ASP A 208 -11.93 -17.40 -3.95
CA ASP A 208 -13.32 -17.83 -4.10
C ASP A 208 -14.02 -18.00 -2.75
N LEU A 209 -13.35 -18.58 -1.77
CA LEU A 209 -13.84 -18.69 -0.40
C LEU A 209 -14.07 -17.32 0.23
N SER A 210 -13.12 -16.41 0.09
CA SER A 210 -13.23 -15.06 0.61
C SER A 210 -14.41 -14.29 0.02
N ILE A 211 -14.57 -14.36 -1.31
CA ILE A 211 -15.71 -13.74 -2.01
C ILE A 211 -17.04 -14.32 -1.49
N SER A 212 -17.11 -15.63 -1.37
CA SER A 212 -18.33 -16.31 -0.91
C SER A 212 -18.70 -15.90 0.52
N LEU A 213 -17.74 -15.83 1.43
CA LEU A 213 -17.96 -15.42 2.82
C LEU A 213 -18.35 -13.92 2.95
N LEU A 214 -17.83 -13.05 2.09
CA LEU A 214 -18.14 -11.63 2.13
C LEU A 214 -19.49 -11.28 1.51
N VAL A 215 -19.91 -12.01 0.46
CA VAL A 215 -21.13 -11.72 -0.31
C VAL A 215 -22.35 -12.46 0.22
N SER A 216 -22.19 -13.71 0.68
CA SER A 216 -23.31 -14.57 1.10
C SER A 216 -24.23 -13.98 2.19
N PRO A 217 -23.74 -13.26 3.21
CA PRO A 217 -24.62 -12.65 4.20
C PRO A 217 -25.58 -11.62 3.62
N ALA A 218 -25.13 -10.80 2.68
CA ALA A 218 -25.99 -9.82 2.00
C ALA A 218 -27.01 -10.49 1.09
N GLU A 219 -26.60 -11.49 0.31
CA GLU A 219 -27.50 -12.27 -0.55
C GLU A 219 -28.57 -13.06 0.26
N MET A 220 -28.20 -13.59 1.42
CA MET A 220 -29.14 -14.28 2.31
C MET A 220 -30.18 -13.33 2.90
N LEU A 221 -29.76 -12.13 3.33
CA LEU A 221 -30.66 -11.08 3.81
C LEU A 221 -31.62 -10.63 2.71
N GLU A 222 -31.13 -10.35 1.52
CA GLU A 222 -31.94 -9.93 0.37
C GLU A 222 -33.00 -10.97 0.01
N LYS A 223 -32.66 -12.28 -0.04
CA LYS A 223 -33.57 -13.38 -0.27
C LYS A 223 -34.62 -13.54 0.85
N SER A 224 -34.25 -13.28 2.11
CA SER A 224 -35.17 -13.39 3.23
C SER A 224 -36.23 -12.29 3.24
N LEU A 225 -35.87 -11.11 2.75
CA LEU A 225 -36.78 -9.97 2.64
C LEU A 225 -37.71 -10.06 1.46
N SER A 226 -37.20 -10.49 0.30
CA SER A 226 -38.02 -10.73 -0.89
C SER A 226 -39.12 -11.79 -0.63
N ARG A 227 -38.87 -12.78 0.22
CA ARG A 227 -39.91 -13.75 0.63
C ARG A 227 -40.96 -13.13 1.53
N ARG A 228 -40.57 -12.20 2.45
CA ARG A 228 -41.53 -11.53 3.35
C ARG A 228 -42.45 -10.56 2.65
N THR A 229 -41.99 -9.90 1.58
CA THR A 229 -42.81 -9.01 0.75
C THR A 229 -43.73 -9.77 -0.21
N GLY A 230 -43.33 -10.94 -0.69
CA GLY A 230 -44.13 -11.78 -1.57
C GLY A 230 -45.25 -12.56 -0.84
N ASP A 231 -45.14 -12.82 0.47
CA ASP A 231 -46.15 -13.46 1.31
C ASP A 231 -47.16 -12.45 1.88
N ALA A 232 -47.05 -11.17 1.58
CA ALA A 232 -47.94 -10.09 2.06
C ALA A 232 -48.92 -9.57 0.98
N GLU A 233 -48.86 -10.09 -0.25
CA GLU A 233 -49.85 -9.89 -1.32
C GLU A 233 -50.75 -11.10 -1.46
#